data_fe5ae8ab9cfe86515cb1e95dc812bd73
#
_entry.id   fe5ae8ab9cfe86515cb1e95dc812bd73
#
_cell.length_a   1.000
_cell.length_b   1.000
_cell.length_c   1.000
_cell.angle_alpha   90.00
_cell.angle_beta   90.00
_cell.angle_gamma   90.00
#
_symmetry.space_group_name_H-M   'P 1'
#
loop_
_entity.id
_entity.type
_entity.pdbx_description
1 polymer ?
#
loop_
_entity_poly.entity_id
_entity_poly.type
_entity_poly.pdbx_seq_one_letter_code
_entity_poly.pdbx_strand_id
1 'polypeptide(L)'
;SGKLYFFSNTFQFIHPYEVIDEKNLNIFEEIEPQYNLARKKINKKYFRKVILESLKIFKNIYLPSEWINKNIIQKNQWDSFKNSLVNLHIPDKTSKNLKIYRKRLAYDELLSNFLIFDKLKKNKEKSNNFYVKDFSLSKRIIESLSFELTKDQQGTIEEIKNELLNQKQIYRLI
;
A
#
# COMPACT_ATOMS: atom_id res chain seq x y z
N SER A 1 28.40 -1.46 5.49
CA SER A 1 27.47 -1.40 4.35
C SER A 1 27.19 0.05 3.98
N GLY A 2 27.23 0.40 2.71
CA GLY A 2 27.04 1.77 2.24
C GLY A 2 27.22 1.90 0.73
N LYS A 3 27.02 3.10 0.19
CA LYS A 3 27.34 3.40 -1.21
C LYS A 3 28.82 3.74 -1.33
N LEU A 4 29.51 3.12 -2.28
CA LEU A 4 30.90 3.38 -2.60
C LEU A 4 30.98 4.53 -3.61
N TYR A 5 31.80 5.52 -3.31
CA TYR A 5 32.09 6.65 -4.18
C TYR A 5 33.57 6.69 -4.48
N PHE A 6 33.94 7.10 -5.70
CA PHE A 6 35.31 7.36 -6.10
C PHE A 6 35.52 8.86 -6.12
N PHE A 7 36.39 9.35 -5.24
CA PHE A 7 36.73 10.78 -5.12
C PHE A 7 38.19 10.95 -4.80
N SER A 8 38.86 11.91 -5.45
CA SER A 8 40.27 12.21 -5.23
C SER A 8 41.19 10.97 -5.29
N ASN A 9 40.98 10.11 -6.30
CA ASN A 9 41.73 8.87 -6.52
C ASN A 9 41.62 7.82 -5.41
N THR A 10 40.62 7.93 -4.54
CA THR A 10 40.32 6.98 -3.43
C THR A 10 38.86 6.56 -3.42
N PHE A 11 38.64 5.32 -2.99
CA PHE A 11 37.29 4.84 -2.74
C PHE A 11 36.84 5.23 -1.32
N GLN A 12 35.68 5.86 -1.22
CA GLN A 12 35.12 6.33 0.05
C GLN A 12 33.68 5.89 0.23
N PHE A 13 33.33 5.54 1.46
CA PHE A 13 31.94 5.36 1.86
C PHE A 13 31.43 6.66 2.48
N ILE A 14 30.48 7.31 1.81
CA ILE A 14 29.82 8.50 2.33
C ILE A 14 28.53 8.05 3.04
N HIS A 15 28.38 8.40 4.31
CA HIS A 15 27.28 7.99 5.17
C HIS A 15 27.03 6.47 5.15
N PRO A 16 27.99 5.66 5.65
CA PRO A 16 27.78 4.21 5.71
C PRO A 16 26.54 3.90 6.54
N TYR A 17 25.75 2.93 6.09
CA TYR A 17 24.57 2.49 6.83
C TYR A 17 24.95 1.82 8.16
N GLU A 18 26.06 1.11 8.16
CA GLU A 18 26.60 0.44 9.34
C GLU A 18 28.09 0.19 9.18
N VAL A 19 28.82 0.37 10.27
CA VAL A 19 30.24 0.03 10.41
C VAL A 19 30.33 -1.06 11.47
N ILE A 20 30.87 -2.21 11.13
CA ILE A 20 30.95 -3.39 11.99
C ILE A 20 32.38 -3.89 11.99
N ASP A 21 32.90 -4.26 13.15
CA ASP A 21 34.18 -4.94 13.28
C ASP A 21 34.12 -6.32 12.64
N GLU A 22 35.23 -6.73 12.03
CA GLU A 22 35.36 -8.05 11.37
C GLU A 22 35.01 -9.20 12.33
N LYS A 23 35.29 -9.06 13.60
CA LYS A 23 34.96 -10.04 14.66
C LYS A 23 33.44 -10.26 14.84
N ASN A 24 32.63 -9.29 14.41
CA ASN A 24 31.18 -9.30 14.55
C ASN A 24 30.44 -9.60 13.25
N LEU A 25 31.15 -9.95 12.17
CA LEU A 25 30.56 -10.28 10.87
C LEU A 25 29.54 -11.42 10.93
N ASN A 26 29.74 -12.38 11.83
CA ASN A 26 28.82 -13.50 12.00
C ASN A 26 27.45 -13.11 12.57
N ILE A 27 27.33 -11.92 13.17
CA ILE A 27 26.09 -11.38 13.76
C ILE A 27 25.32 -10.54 12.70
N PHE A 28 25.98 -10.24 11.58
CA PHE A 28 25.38 -9.40 10.55
C PHE A 28 24.34 -10.17 9.75
N GLU A 29 23.10 -9.68 9.78
CA GLU A 29 22.05 -10.19 8.90
C GLU A 29 22.34 -9.75 7.47
N GLU A 30 22.55 -10.68 6.54
CA GLU A 30 22.82 -10.40 5.13
C GLU A 30 21.70 -9.63 4.45
N ILE A 31 20.44 -9.85 4.90
CA ILE A 31 19.25 -9.21 4.37
C ILE A 31 18.45 -8.63 5.52
N GLU A 32 18.38 -7.30 5.58
CA GLU A 32 17.58 -6.58 6.55
C GLU A 32 16.56 -5.68 5.86
N PRO A 33 15.28 -5.68 6.29
CA PRO A 33 14.28 -4.78 5.74
C PRO A 33 14.61 -3.32 6.06
N GLN A 34 14.55 -2.47 5.04
CA GLN A 34 14.76 -1.03 5.19
C GLN A 34 13.42 -0.33 5.46
N TYR A 35 13.34 0.34 6.62
CA TYR A 35 12.17 1.13 6.98
C TYR A 35 12.42 2.60 6.69
N ASN A 36 11.46 3.28 6.04
CA ASN A 36 11.55 4.71 5.73
C ASN A 36 11.23 5.54 6.98
N LEU A 37 12.23 5.74 7.84
CA LEU A 37 12.10 6.46 9.11
C LEU A 37 12.68 7.88 9.05
N ALA A 38 13.19 8.33 7.91
CA ALA A 38 13.92 9.59 7.77
C ALA A 38 13.17 10.82 8.29
N ARG A 39 11.85 10.83 8.16
CA ARG A 39 11.00 11.96 8.62
C ARG A 39 10.61 11.89 10.09
N LYS A 40 10.86 10.79 10.79
CA LYS A 40 10.29 10.53 12.14
C LYS A 40 11.30 10.61 13.28
N LYS A 41 12.57 10.94 13.02
CA LYS A 41 13.65 11.00 14.03
C LYS A 41 13.76 9.73 14.92
N ILE A 42 13.32 8.58 14.41
CA ILE A 42 13.30 7.32 15.13
C ILE A 42 14.63 6.59 14.87
N ASN A 43 15.26 6.09 15.93
CA ASN A 43 16.46 5.26 15.81
C ASN A 43 16.12 3.93 15.13
N LYS A 44 16.80 3.61 14.01
CA LYS A 44 16.55 2.39 13.24
C LYS A 44 16.74 1.11 14.04
N LYS A 45 17.78 1.02 14.88
CA LYS A 45 18.07 -0.17 15.70
C LYS A 45 16.97 -0.39 16.72
N TYR A 46 16.51 0.68 17.38
CA TYR A 46 15.40 0.61 18.31
C TYR A 46 14.11 0.15 17.61
N PHE A 47 13.79 0.75 16.47
CA PHE A 47 12.61 0.36 15.69
C PHE A 47 12.67 -1.11 15.27
N ARG A 48 13.83 -1.56 14.78
CA ARG A 48 14.05 -2.97 14.43
C ARG A 48 13.80 -3.91 15.61
N LYS A 49 14.32 -3.55 16.80
CA LYS A 49 14.09 -4.32 18.03
C LYS A 49 12.61 -4.43 18.35
N VAL A 50 11.88 -3.33 18.29
CA VAL A 50 10.42 -3.32 18.53
C VAL A 50 9.68 -4.23 17.55
N ILE A 51 10.02 -4.17 16.27
CA ILE A 51 9.43 -5.06 15.26
C ILE A 51 9.70 -6.54 15.59
N LEU A 52 10.93 -6.89 15.92
CA LEU A 52 11.28 -8.28 16.24
C LEU A 52 10.53 -8.81 17.48
N GLU A 53 10.42 -8.00 18.52
CA GLU A 53 9.64 -8.35 19.72
C GLU A 53 8.14 -8.48 19.39
N SER A 54 7.59 -7.55 18.61
CA SER A 54 6.21 -7.63 18.14
C SER A 54 5.93 -8.90 17.34
N LEU A 55 6.85 -9.33 16.50
CA LEU A 55 6.72 -10.55 15.70
C LEU A 55 6.76 -11.82 16.57
N LYS A 56 7.50 -11.83 17.67
CA LYS A 56 7.46 -12.96 18.64
C LYS A 56 6.04 -13.12 19.21
N ILE A 57 5.41 -12.01 19.61
CA ILE A 57 4.03 -12.02 20.10
C ILE A 57 3.07 -12.44 18.99
N PHE A 58 3.22 -11.84 17.80
CA PHE A 58 2.36 -12.10 16.64
C PHE A 58 2.35 -13.56 16.21
N LYS A 59 3.47 -14.28 16.33
CA LYS A 59 3.53 -15.73 16.03
C LYS A 59 2.54 -16.55 16.85
N ASN A 60 2.22 -16.10 18.07
CA ASN A 60 1.32 -16.78 19.00
C ASN A 60 -0.14 -16.31 18.91
N ILE A 61 -0.42 -15.23 18.14
CA ILE A 61 -1.77 -14.73 17.98
C ILE A 61 -2.57 -15.66 17.05
N TYR A 62 -3.78 -16.01 17.49
CA TYR A 62 -4.75 -16.69 16.64
C TYR A 62 -5.29 -15.71 15.61
N LEU A 63 -5.18 -16.06 14.35
CA LEU A 63 -5.79 -15.33 13.23
C LEU A 63 -7.02 -16.10 12.73
N PRO A 64 -8.00 -15.38 12.15
CA PRO A 64 -9.10 -16.03 11.44
C PRO A 64 -8.59 -16.98 10.37
N SER A 65 -9.46 -17.91 9.97
CA SER A 65 -9.19 -18.77 8.81
C SER A 65 -8.89 -17.93 7.56
N GLU A 66 -8.17 -18.53 6.62
CA GLU A 66 -7.80 -17.86 5.37
C GLU A 66 -9.04 -17.29 4.65
N TRP A 67 -9.01 -15.98 4.40
CA TRP A 67 -10.13 -15.24 3.79
C TRP A 67 -10.04 -15.13 2.27
N ILE A 68 -8.88 -15.44 1.68
CA ILE A 68 -8.71 -15.46 0.23
C ILE A 68 -9.12 -16.83 -0.32
N ASN A 69 -9.75 -16.81 -1.49
CA ASN A 69 -10.13 -18.04 -2.18
C ASN A 69 -8.91 -18.94 -2.44
N LYS A 70 -9.02 -20.21 -2.12
CA LYS A 70 -7.94 -21.20 -2.26
C LYS A 70 -7.36 -21.26 -3.67
N ASN A 71 -8.19 -21.10 -4.70
CA ASN A 71 -7.72 -21.11 -6.09
C ASN A 71 -6.79 -19.94 -6.39
N ILE A 72 -7.05 -18.76 -5.81
CA ILE A 72 -6.20 -17.57 -5.98
C ILE A 72 -4.86 -17.80 -5.29
N ILE A 73 -4.88 -18.35 -4.07
CA ILE A 73 -3.66 -18.67 -3.32
C ILE A 73 -2.79 -19.65 -4.08
N GLN A 74 -3.38 -20.75 -4.55
CA GLN A 74 -2.66 -21.79 -5.28
C GLN A 74 -2.09 -21.26 -6.62
N LYS A 75 -2.91 -20.53 -7.40
CA LYS A 75 -2.48 -19.94 -8.68
C LYS A 75 -1.27 -19.02 -8.52
N ASN A 76 -1.22 -18.26 -7.43
CA ASN A 76 -0.16 -17.28 -7.17
C ASN A 76 0.97 -17.84 -6.30
N GLN A 77 0.86 -19.09 -5.85
CA GLN A 77 1.80 -19.74 -4.93
C GLN A 77 2.02 -18.91 -3.65
N TRP A 78 0.94 -18.31 -3.15
CA TRP A 78 1.01 -17.50 -1.94
C TRP A 78 1.03 -18.33 -0.69
N ASP A 79 1.80 -17.90 0.27
CA ASP A 79 1.79 -18.41 1.63
C ASP A 79 0.63 -17.76 2.44
N SER A 80 0.43 -18.23 3.66
CA SER A 80 -0.51 -17.60 4.59
C SER A 80 -0.15 -16.13 4.84
N PHE A 81 -1.14 -15.33 5.22
CA PHE A 81 -0.91 -13.93 5.64
C PHE A 81 0.18 -13.85 6.72
N LYS A 82 0.07 -14.69 7.74
CA LYS A 82 1.00 -14.72 8.87
C LYS A 82 2.44 -15.01 8.43
N ASN A 83 2.64 -16.05 7.63
CA ASN A 83 3.95 -16.41 7.14
C ASN A 83 4.52 -15.33 6.22
N SER A 84 3.70 -14.77 5.34
CA SER A 84 4.12 -13.69 4.44
C SER A 84 4.59 -12.46 5.21
N LEU A 85 3.86 -12.07 6.27
CA LEU A 85 4.23 -10.94 7.10
C LEU A 85 5.55 -11.20 7.84
N VAL A 86 5.68 -12.35 8.48
CA VAL A 86 6.90 -12.72 9.23
C VAL A 86 8.11 -12.77 8.31
N ASN A 87 7.99 -13.43 7.14
CA ASN A 87 9.10 -13.60 6.22
C ASN A 87 9.55 -12.31 5.53
N LEU A 88 8.69 -11.30 5.43
CA LEU A 88 9.12 -9.99 4.96
C LEU A 88 9.95 -9.21 6.00
N HIS A 89 9.70 -9.45 7.28
CA HIS A 89 10.44 -8.81 8.37
C HIS A 89 11.67 -9.59 8.83
N ILE A 90 11.62 -10.91 8.70
CA ILE A 90 12.73 -11.82 9.03
C ILE A 90 12.95 -12.72 7.80
N PRO A 91 13.54 -12.18 6.72
CA PRO A 91 13.76 -12.96 5.52
C PRO A 91 14.78 -14.06 5.78
N ASP A 92 14.51 -15.24 5.28
CA ASP A 92 15.50 -16.33 5.26
C ASP A 92 16.62 -15.97 4.25
N LYS A 93 17.86 -16.30 4.55
CA LYS A 93 19.05 -16.05 3.71
C LYS A 93 18.91 -16.59 2.29
N THR A 94 18.10 -17.62 2.12
CA THR A 94 17.80 -18.25 0.82
C THR A 94 16.55 -17.73 0.15
N SER A 95 15.81 -16.78 0.76
CA SER A 95 14.47 -16.45 0.33
C SER A 95 14.44 -15.68 -0.99
N LYS A 96 14.37 -16.45 -2.08
CA LYS A 96 14.04 -15.94 -3.43
C LYS A 96 12.61 -15.42 -3.52
N ASN A 97 11.80 -15.52 -2.47
CA ASN A 97 10.35 -15.36 -2.50
C ASN A 97 9.82 -14.04 -1.93
N LEU A 98 10.68 -13.05 -1.63
CA LEU A 98 10.25 -11.76 -1.07
C LEU A 98 9.18 -11.07 -1.92
N LYS A 99 9.25 -11.20 -3.26
CA LYS A 99 8.22 -10.67 -4.16
C LYS A 99 6.86 -11.32 -3.96
N ILE A 100 6.83 -12.62 -3.66
CA ILE A 100 5.58 -13.39 -3.46
C ILE A 100 4.91 -12.94 -2.18
N TYR A 101 5.67 -12.85 -1.07
CA TYR A 101 5.15 -12.34 0.20
C TYR A 101 4.64 -10.90 0.10
N ARG A 102 5.38 -10.03 -0.62
CA ARG A 102 4.94 -8.66 -0.86
C ARG A 102 3.67 -8.56 -1.67
N LYS A 103 3.53 -9.38 -2.73
CA LYS A 103 2.30 -9.47 -3.53
C LYS A 103 1.12 -9.96 -2.71
N ARG A 104 1.34 -10.95 -1.83
CA ARG A 104 0.31 -11.44 -0.92
C ARG A 104 -0.23 -10.32 -0.04
N LEU A 105 0.64 -9.60 0.67
CA LEU A 105 0.20 -8.52 1.58
C LEU A 105 -0.41 -7.34 0.82
N ALA A 106 0.11 -6.99 -0.36
CA ALA A 106 -0.48 -5.96 -1.20
C ALA A 106 -1.90 -6.33 -1.66
N TYR A 107 -2.16 -7.62 -1.97
CA TYR A 107 -3.49 -8.08 -2.29
C TYR A 107 -4.45 -7.96 -1.10
N ASP A 108 -4.01 -8.32 0.11
CA ASP A 108 -4.82 -8.18 1.32
C ASP A 108 -5.19 -6.72 1.58
N GLU A 109 -4.24 -5.80 1.42
CA GLU A 109 -4.47 -4.36 1.57
C GLU A 109 -5.47 -3.83 0.53
N LEU A 110 -5.29 -4.19 -0.73
CA LEU A 110 -6.22 -3.81 -1.79
C LEU A 110 -7.62 -4.38 -1.56
N LEU A 111 -7.71 -5.66 -1.20
CA LEU A 111 -9.00 -6.29 -0.89
C LEU A 111 -9.71 -5.58 0.25
N SER A 112 -8.98 -5.26 1.32
CA SER A 112 -9.53 -4.51 2.46
C SER A 112 -10.07 -3.16 2.01
N ASN A 113 -9.32 -2.40 1.21
CA ASN A 113 -9.75 -1.12 0.69
C ASN A 113 -11.01 -1.25 -0.20
N PHE A 114 -11.04 -2.24 -1.10
CA PHE A 114 -12.22 -2.50 -1.93
C PHE A 114 -13.46 -2.84 -1.10
N LEU A 115 -13.32 -3.65 -0.06
CA LEU A 115 -14.43 -4.00 0.84
C LEU A 115 -14.95 -2.78 1.60
N ILE A 116 -14.05 -1.90 2.05
CA ILE A 116 -14.44 -0.63 2.70
C ILE A 116 -15.21 0.25 1.72
N PHE A 117 -14.70 0.43 0.49
CA PHE A 117 -15.40 1.21 -0.54
C PHE A 117 -16.76 0.62 -0.91
N ASP A 118 -16.85 -0.70 -1.08
CA ASP A 118 -18.13 -1.37 -1.36
C ASP A 118 -19.14 -1.17 -0.23
N LYS A 119 -18.69 -1.29 1.02
CA LYS A 119 -19.53 -1.03 2.21
C LYS A 119 -19.99 0.42 2.27
N LEU A 120 -19.10 1.38 2.03
CA LEU A 120 -19.44 2.80 1.98
C LEU A 120 -20.43 3.09 0.85
N LYS A 121 -20.25 2.47 -0.30
CA LYS A 121 -21.15 2.60 -1.45
C LYS A 121 -22.54 2.03 -1.16
N LYS A 122 -22.65 0.94 -0.42
CA LYS A 122 -23.92 0.31 -0.05
C LYS A 122 -24.65 1.08 1.05
N ASN A 123 -23.92 1.66 2.00
CA ASN A 123 -24.48 2.43 3.12
C ASN A 123 -24.77 3.89 2.74
N LYS A 124 -24.95 4.19 1.46
CA LYS A 124 -25.30 5.54 0.98
C LYS A 124 -26.64 5.98 1.61
N GLU A 125 -26.55 6.65 2.75
CA GLU A 125 -27.67 7.40 3.28
C GLU A 125 -28.03 8.53 2.32
N LYS A 126 -29.33 8.81 2.16
CA LYS A 126 -29.79 9.94 1.36
C LYS A 126 -29.21 11.21 1.96
N SER A 127 -28.36 11.90 1.22
CA SER A 127 -27.90 13.23 1.62
C SER A 127 -29.05 14.21 1.47
N ASN A 128 -29.57 14.70 2.59
CA ASN A 128 -30.68 15.67 2.59
C ASN A 128 -30.28 17.09 2.16
N ASN A 129 -29.00 17.34 1.82
CA ASN A 129 -28.47 18.70 1.83
C ASN A 129 -28.17 19.32 0.47
N PHE A 130 -28.32 18.62 -0.64
CA PHE A 130 -28.04 19.19 -1.97
C PHE A 130 -29.11 18.81 -2.98
N TYR A 131 -29.95 19.79 -3.32
CA TYR A 131 -30.90 19.71 -4.42
C TYR A 131 -30.27 20.37 -5.66
N VAL A 132 -29.79 19.58 -6.58
CA VAL A 132 -29.44 20.08 -7.92
C VAL A 132 -30.67 19.89 -8.79
N LYS A 133 -31.34 21.01 -9.11
CA LYS A 133 -32.55 20.99 -9.97
C LYS A 133 -32.24 21.29 -11.43
N ASP A 134 -31.08 21.87 -11.70
CA ASP A 134 -30.72 22.36 -13.03
C ASP A 134 -29.23 22.18 -13.32
N PHE A 135 -28.94 21.72 -14.50
CA PHE A 135 -27.57 21.51 -15.04
C PHE A 135 -27.24 22.50 -16.17
N SER A 136 -28.01 23.59 -16.30
CA SER A 136 -27.79 24.60 -17.36
C SER A 136 -26.39 25.20 -17.32
N LEU A 137 -25.87 25.45 -16.10
CA LEU A 137 -24.50 25.96 -15.91
C LEU A 137 -23.45 24.93 -16.39
N SER A 138 -23.61 23.67 -16.05
CA SER A 138 -22.74 22.59 -16.50
C SER A 138 -22.71 22.49 -18.03
N LYS A 139 -23.87 22.59 -18.67
CA LYS A 139 -23.99 22.59 -20.14
C LYS A 139 -23.23 23.78 -20.74
N ARG A 140 -23.45 25.00 -20.23
CA ARG A 140 -22.76 26.20 -20.69
C ARG A 140 -21.25 26.11 -20.52
N ILE A 141 -20.77 25.55 -19.43
CA ILE A 141 -19.32 25.32 -19.20
C ILE A 141 -18.78 24.37 -20.28
N ILE A 142 -19.46 23.24 -20.53
CA ILE A 142 -19.02 22.27 -21.53
C ILE A 142 -18.99 22.91 -22.94
N GLU A 143 -20.00 23.70 -23.27
CA GLU A 143 -20.07 24.41 -24.57
C GLU A 143 -19.00 25.52 -24.71
N SER A 144 -18.47 26.03 -23.61
CA SER A 144 -17.40 27.03 -23.61
C SER A 144 -15.99 26.47 -23.69
N LEU A 145 -15.83 25.12 -23.61
CA LEU A 145 -14.52 24.50 -23.74
C LEU A 145 -13.99 24.65 -25.17
N SER A 146 -12.68 24.86 -25.29
CA SER A 146 -11.98 24.93 -26.58
C SER A 146 -11.69 23.55 -27.20
N PHE A 147 -12.13 22.49 -26.57
CA PHE A 147 -11.93 21.10 -27.00
C PHE A 147 -13.19 20.26 -26.73
N GLU A 148 -13.33 19.16 -27.44
CA GLU A 148 -14.41 18.19 -27.21
C GLU A 148 -14.05 17.22 -26.09
N LEU A 149 -15.02 16.93 -25.23
CA LEU A 149 -14.86 15.92 -24.19
C LEU A 149 -14.80 14.52 -24.79
N THR A 150 -13.95 13.67 -24.26
CA THR A 150 -13.92 12.24 -24.66
C THR A 150 -15.23 11.53 -24.23
N LYS A 151 -15.52 10.41 -24.85
CA LYS A 151 -16.71 9.60 -24.50
C LYS A 151 -16.73 9.21 -23.02
N ASP A 152 -15.58 8.88 -22.44
CA ASP A 152 -15.46 8.49 -21.04
C ASP A 152 -15.72 9.68 -20.11
N GLN A 153 -15.23 10.87 -20.46
CA GLN A 153 -15.51 12.10 -19.71
C GLN A 153 -17.00 12.46 -19.77
N GLN A 154 -17.63 12.38 -20.94
CA GLN A 154 -19.07 12.61 -21.09
C GLN A 154 -19.88 11.61 -20.27
N GLY A 155 -19.53 10.31 -20.34
CA GLY A 155 -20.18 9.26 -19.55
C GLY A 155 -20.06 9.51 -18.06
N THR A 156 -18.88 9.89 -17.58
CA THR A 156 -18.64 10.21 -16.17
C THR A 156 -19.49 11.40 -15.70
N ILE A 157 -19.60 12.47 -16.50
CA ILE A 157 -20.43 13.63 -16.19
C ILE A 157 -21.91 13.24 -16.09
N GLU A 158 -22.42 12.43 -17.02
CA GLU A 158 -23.81 11.96 -16.99
C GLU A 158 -24.09 11.07 -15.78
N GLU A 159 -23.18 10.19 -15.41
CA GLU A 159 -23.32 9.38 -14.21
C GLU A 159 -23.35 10.23 -12.93
N ILE A 160 -22.49 11.28 -12.83
CA ILE A 160 -22.50 12.21 -11.71
C ILE A 160 -23.83 12.97 -11.64
N LYS A 161 -24.33 13.48 -12.78
CA LYS A 161 -25.64 14.16 -12.85
C LYS A 161 -26.76 13.25 -12.34
N ASN A 162 -26.79 12.01 -12.78
CA ASN A 162 -27.79 11.03 -12.36
C ASN A 162 -27.71 10.71 -10.86
N GLU A 163 -26.50 10.63 -10.29
CA GLU A 163 -26.33 10.45 -8.85
C GLU A 163 -26.81 11.66 -8.04
N LEU A 164 -26.55 12.89 -8.53
CA LEU A 164 -27.02 14.15 -7.92
C LEU A 164 -28.56 14.25 -7.96
N LEU A 165 -29.19 13.90 -9.08
CA LEU A 165 -30.66 13.89 -9.21
C LEU A 165 -31.31 12.87 -8.27
N ASN A 166 -30.66 11.73 -8.06
CA ASN A 166 -31.16 10.69 -7.17
C ASN A 166 -30.87 10.96 -5.69
N GLN A 167 -30.34 12.14 -5.33
CA GLN A 167 -30.00 12.52 -3.95
C GLN A 167 -29.07 11.52 -3.24
N LYS A 168 -28.21 10.85 -3.99
CA LYS A 168 -27.25 9.90 -3.44
C LYS A 168 -25.97 10.64 -3.09
N GLN A 169 -25.38 10.27 -1.98
CA GLN A 169 -24.04 10.75 -1.62
C GLN A 169 -23.03 10.22 -2.63
N ILE A 170 -22.23 11.12 -3.22
CA ILE A 170 -21.27 10.77 -4.26
C ILE A 170 -19.94 10.41 -3.61
N TYR A 171 -19.49 9.18 -3.81
CA TYR A 171 -18.15 8.73 -3.49
C TYR A 171 -17.47 8.23 -4.77
N ARG A 172 -16.70 9.11 -5.41
CA ARG A 172 -15.96 8.78 -6.63
C ARG A 172 -14.51 9.19 -6.52
N LEU A 173 -13.64 8.36 -7.05
CA LEU A 173 -12.28 8.70 -7.41
C LEU A 173 -12.30 9.01 -8.92
N ILE A 174 -11.93 10.22 -9.28
CA ILE A 174 -11.85 10.69 -10.66
C ILE A 174 -10.40 10.68 -11.10
#